data_877b58724a0a693b6346fe4baba0e686
#
_entry.id   877b58724a0a693b6346fe4baba0e686
#
_cell.length_a   1.000
_cell.length_b   1.000
_cell.length_c   1.000
_cell.angle_alpha   90.00
_cell.angle_beta   90.00
_cell.angle_gamma   90.00
#
_symmetry.space_group_name_H-M   'P 1'
#
loop_
_entity.id
_entity.type
_entity.pdbx_description
1 polymer ?
#
loop_
_entity_poly.entity_id
_entity_poly.type
_entity_poly.pdbx_seq_one_letter_code
_entity_poly.pdbx_strand_id
1 'polypeptide(L)'
;MKKYILTGLLALGFNINVQAEEMFELSETCSEDVMNMIKCKVVEDVSADDAIESMKLRANFLNFKLVGHMPLSDQVKANGGESNRMEIFQFCDASIAAEMVRYSMAFAGYLPCRISVVEDDAGQAWLITLNMDKTMGDASLPKELQGLGMKVRNNIYSIISAGTEGDL
;
A
#
# COMPACT_ATOMS: atom_id res chain seq x y z
N MET A 1 58.58 -22.84 36.47
CA MET A 1 57.16 -23.22 36.24
C MET A 1 56.41 -21.97 35.99
N LYS A 2 56.14 -21.61 34.70
CA LYS A 2 55.34 -20.44 34.30
C LYS A 2 53.96 -20.93 33.86
N LYS A 3 52.91 -20.52 34.62
CA LYS A 3 51.53 -20.79 34.28
C LYS A 3 51.05 -19.74 33.26
N TYR A 4 50.62 -20.16 32.07
CA TYR A 4 49.95 -19.35 31.10
C TYR A 4 48.44 -19.41 31.38
N ILE A 5 47.85 -18.26 31.70
CA ILE A 5 46.39 -18.09 31.81
C ILE A 5 45.86 -17.78 30.41
N LEU A 6 45.09 -18.70 29.88
CA LEU A 6 44.40 -18.54 28.59
C LEU A 6 43.09 -17.80 28.83
N THR A 7 43.04 -16.53 28.45
CA THR A 7 41.80 -15.71 28.52
C THR A 7 40.98 -15.99 27.28
N GLY A 8 39.88 -16.74 27.44
CA GLY A 8 38.94 -16.99 26.37
C GLY A 8 38.12 -15.73 26.09
N LEU A 9 38.25 -15.19 24.88
CA LEU A 9 37.39 -14.14 24.35
C LEU A 9 36.05 -14.74 23.92
N LEU A 10 34.99 -14.51 24.68
CA LEU A 10 33.63 -14.85 24.26
C LEU A 10 33.17 -13.84 23.20
N ALA A 11 33.19 -14.25 21.96
CA ALA A 11 32.57 -13.48 20.86
C ALA A 11 31.04 -13.64 20.97
N LEU A 12 30.36 -12.61 21.50
CA LEU A 12 28.91 -12.48 21.41
C LEU A 12 28.57 -12.17 19.95
N GLY A 13 28.23 -13.20 19.19
CA GLY A 13 27.64 -13.04 17.86
C GLY A 13 26.27 -12.45 17.96
N PHE A 14 26.13 -11.16 17.62
CA PHE A 14 24.84 -10.55 17.33
C PHE A 14 24.32 -11.18 16.04
N ASN A 15 23.44 -12.16 16.15
CA ASN A 15 22.60 -12.59 15.05
C ASN A 15 21.56 -11.49 14.77
N ILE A 16 21.84 -10.62 13.81
CA ILE A 16 20.83 -9.76 13.23
C ILE A 16 19.95 -10.69 12.38
N ASN A 17 18.85 -11.16 12.95
CA ASN A 17 17.77 -11.77 12.19
C ASN A 17 17.16 -10.63 11.35
N VAL A 18 17.59 -10.51 10.11
CA VAL A 18 16.83 -9.78 9.09
C VAL A 18 15.59 -10.65 8.82
N GLN A 19 14.53 -10.41 9.56
CA GLN A 19 13.22 -10.94 9.24
C GLN A 19 12.85 -10.37 7.87
N ALA A 20 12.77 -11.25 6.86
CA ALA A 20 12.12 -10.89 5.60
C ALA A 20 10.70 -10.44 5.96
N GLU A 21 10.30 -9.23 5.58
CA GLU A 21 8.91 -8.79 5.76
C GLU A 21 8.03 -9.79 5.03
N GLU A 22 7.11 -10.41 5.79
CA GLU A 22 6.16 -11.36 5.25
C GLU A 22 5.24 -10.64 4.28
N MET A 23 5.00 -11.24 3.10
CA MET A 23 4.11 -10.64 2.10
C MET A 23 2.69 -10.60 2.64
N PHE A 24 2.09 -9.41 2.64
CA PHE A 24 0.68 -9.23 2.98
C PHE A 24 -0.17 -9.87 1.87
N GLU A 25 -1.09 -10.76 2.23
CA GLU A 25 -2.00 -11.38 1.28
C GLU A 25 -3.33 -10.61 1.21
N LEU A 26 -3.80 -10.37 -0.01
CA LEU A 26 -5.10 -9.75 -0.25
C LEU A 26 -6.23 -10.74 0.06
N SER A 27 -7.37 -10.21 0.48
CA SER A 27 -8.58 -11.00 0.73
C SER A 27 -9.12 -11.63 -0.57
N GLU A 28 -9.93 -12.68 -0.43
CA GLU A 28 -10.61 -13.35 -1.55
C GLU A 28 -11.61 -12.46 -2.31
N THR A 29 -11.98 -11.32 -1.74
CA THR A 29 -12.80 -10.29 -2.39
C THR A 29 -12.05 -9.49 -3.44
N CYS A 30 -10.72 -9.65 -3.51
CA CYS A 30 -9.84 -8.98 -4.43
C CYS A 30 -9.49 -9.88 -5.63
N SER A 31 -9.41 -9.28 -6.80
CA SER A 31 -8.98 -9.92 -8.03
C SER A 31 -8.09 -8.99 -8.87
N GLU A 32 -7.20 -9.58 -9.66
CA GLU A 32 -6.48 -8.84 -10.69
C GLU A 32 -7.35 -8.71 -11.95
N ASP A 33 -7.38 -7.51 -12.53
CA ASP A 33 -8.06 -7.28 -13.78
C ASP A 33 -7.09 -7.19 -14.97
N VAL A 34 -7.65 -7.20 -16.19
CA VAL A 34 -6.87 -7.18 -17.45
C VAL A 34 -6.02 -5.92 -17.64
N MET A 35 -6.29 -4.85 -16.88
CA MET A 35 -5.55 -3.60 -16.94
C MET A 35 -4.41 -3.53 -15.91
N ASN A 36 -4.06 -4.66 -15.31
CA ASN A 36 -3.02 -4.74 -14.27
C ASN A 36 -3.37 -3.95 -13.01
N MET A 37 -4.66 -3.95 -12.63
CA MET A 37 -5.17 -3.36 -11.40
C MET A 37 -5.62 -4.45 -10.44
N ILE A 38 -5.51 -4.19 -9.16
CA ILE A 38 -6.19 -4.94 -8.10
C ILE A 38 -7.54 -4.28 -7.88
N LYS A 39 -8.61 -5.06 -7.98
CA LYS A 39 -9.99 -4.64 -7.74
C LYS A 39 -10.59 -5.48 -6.62
N CYS A 40 -11.02 -4.84 -5.54
CA CYS A 40 -11.56 -5.46 -4.35
C CYS A 40 -13.02 -5.04 -4.17
N LYS A 41 -13.90 -6.02 -3.97
CA LYS A 41 -15.31 -5.78 -3.65
C LYS A 41 -15.43 -5.44 -2.17
N VAL A 42 -16.04 -4.30 -1.83
CA VAL A 42 -16.40 -3.98 -0.44
C VAL A 42 -17.50 -4.93 0.02
N VAL A 43 -17.36 -5.52 1.22
CA VAL A 43 -18.33 -6.50 1.76
C VAL A 43 -19.70 -5.84 1.99
N GLU A 44 -20.78 -6.65 2.02
CA GLU A 44 -22.17 -6.15 1.95
C GLU A 44 -22.56 -5.23 3.11
N ASP A 45 -22.02 -5.48 4.31
CA ASP A 45 -22.37 -4.72 5.51
C ASP A 45 -21.51 -3.45 5.71
N VAL A 46 -20.65 -3.12 4.75
CA VAL A 46 -19.74 -1.96 4.79
C VAL A 46 -20.14 -0.96 3.72
N SER A 47 -20.46 0.26 4.16
CA SER A 47 -20.73 1.36 3.22
C SER A 47 -19.43 1.89 2.59
N ALA A 48 -19.54 2.59 1.46
CA ALA A 48 -18.37 3.26 0.86
C ALA A 48 -17.74 4.30 1.81
N ASP A 49 -18.53 4.95 2.67
CA ASP A 49 -18.01 5.90 3.66
C ASP A 49 -17.24 5.19 4.78
N ASP A 50 -17.75 4.06 5.28
CA ASP A 50 -17.05 3.25 6.29
C ASP A 50 -15.76 2.66 5.71
N ALA A 51 -15.78 2.20 4.45
CA ALA A 51 -14.59 1.74 3.73
C ALA A 51 -13.52 2.84 3.64
N ILE A 52 -13.91 4.07 3.33
CA ILE A 52 -13.00 5.23 3.27
C ILE A 52 -12.41 5.54 4.64
N GLU A 53 -13.22 5.49 5.70
CA GLU A 53 -12.74 5.76 7.05
C GLU A 53 -11.75 4.68 7.51
N SER A 54 -12.06 3.41 7.28
CA SER A 54 -11.15 2.28 7.58
C SER A 54 -9.82 2.39 6.84
N MET A 55 -9.84 2.75 5.54
CA MET A 55 -8.61 3.04 4.79
C MET A 55 -7.78 4.14 5.43
N LYS A 56 -8.41 5.26 5.82
CA LYS A 56 -7.70 6.40 6.44
C LYS A 56 -7.09 6.02 7.80
N LEU A 57 -7.82 5.29 8.62
CA LEU A 57 -7.34 4.84 9.93
C LEU A 57 -6.18 3.86 9.78
N ARG A 58 -6.29 2.88 8.89
CA ARG A 58 -5.21 1.95 8.59
C ARG A 58 -3.97 2.65 8.05
N ALA A 59 -4.14 3.59 7.12
CA ALA A 59 -3.04 4.38 6.58
C ALA A 59 -2.31 5.19 7.68
N ASN A 60 -3.07 5.81 8.60
CA ASN A 60 -2.49 6.51 9.74
C ASN A 60 -1.70 5.57 10.67
N PHE A 61 -2.23 4.39 10.96
CA PHE A 61 -1.56 3.37 11.77
C PHE A 61 -0.22 2.94 11.15
N LEU A 62 -0.18 2.77 9.84
CA LEU A 62 1.01 2.39 9.07
C LEU A 62 1.98 3.58 8.82
N ASN A 63 1.64 4.78 9.31
CA ASN A 63 2.36 6.02 9.01
C ASN A 63 2.46 6.31 7.50
N PHE A 64 1.48 5.83 6.73
CA PHE A 64 1.36 6.03 5.29
C PHE A 64 0.34 7.15 5.02
N LYS A 65 0.79 8.39 4.90
CA LYS A 65 -0.06 9.58 5.02
C LYS A 65 -0.98 9.76 3.82
N LEU A 66 -2.23 10.15 4.09
CA LEU A 66 -3.12 10.68 3.07
C LEU A 66 -2.58 12.07 2.63
N VAL A 67 -2.18 12.16 1.36
CA VAL A 67 -1.55 13.36 0.76
C VAL A 67 -2.43 14.04 -0.27
N GLY A 68 -3.54 13.43 -0.68
CA GLY A 68 -4.51 14.00 -1.60
C GLY A 68 -5.82 13.23 -1.66
N HIS A 69 -6.89 13.96 -2.02
CA HIS A 69 -8.21 13.40 -2.27
C HIS A 69 -8.86 14.14 -3.43
N MET A 70 -9.40 13.40 -4.39
CA MET A 70 -10.07 13.94 -5.58
C MET A 70 -11.48 13.34 -5.69
N PRO A 71 -12.54 14.08 -5.33
CA PRO A 71 -13.94 13.66 -5.47
C PRO A 71 -14.41 13.92 -6.91
N LEU A 72 -14.05 13.04 -7.84
CA LEU A 72 -14.32 13.25 -9.28
C LEU A 72 -15.79 13.23 -9.62
N SER A 73 -16.60 12.39 -8.96
CA SER A 73 -18.06 12.38 -9.13
C SER A 73 -18.70 13.74 -8.82
N ASP A 74 -18.17 14.46 -7.83
CA ASP A 74 -18.70 15.79 -7.48
C ASP A 74 -18.39 16.81 -8.57
N GLN A 75 -17.23 16.72 -9.21
CA GLN A 75 -16.90 17.58 -10.35
C GLN A 75 -17.79 17.31 -11.56
N VAL A 76 -18.11 16.04 -11.84
CA VAL A 76 -19.02 15.65 -12.91
C VAL A 76 -20.40 16.26 -12.64
N LYS A 77 -20.93 16.11 -11.42
CA LYS A 77 -22.24 16.67 -11.00
C LYS A 77 -22.24 18.20 -11.05
N ALA A 78 -21.18 18.86 -10.60
CA ALA A 78 -21.05 20.32 -10.66
C ALA A 78 -21.06 20.86 -12.11
N ASN A 79 -20.62 20.05 -13.08
CA ASN A 79 -20.67 20.38 -14.51
C ASN A 79 -22.01 19.99 -15.18
N GLY A 80 -23.01 19.55 -14.40
CA GLY A 80 -24.35 19.20 -14.90
C GLY A 80 -24.46 17.76 -15.43
N GLY A 81 -23.43 16.90 -15.21
CA GLY A 81 -23.47 15.49 -15.55
C GLY A 81 -24.00 14.62 -14.42
N GLU A 82 -24.24 13.36 -14.73
CA GLU A 82 -24.59 12.32 -13.76
C GLU A 82 -23.37 11.38 -13.57
N SER A 83 -23.14 10.94 -12.34
CA SER A 83 -22.07 10.01 -12.00
C SER A 83 -22.40 9.26 -10.71
N ASN A 84 -22.16 7.96 -10.70
CA ASN A 84 -22.02 7.20 -9.49
C ASN A 84 -20.77 7.69 -8.74
N ARG A 85 -20.57 7.23 -7.51
CA ARG A 85 -19.40 7.60 -6.70
C ARG A 85 -18.12 7.27 -7.44
N MET A 86 -17.21 8.23 -7.51
CA MET A 86 -15.86 8.06 -8.04
C MET A 86 -14.93 9.04 -7.31
N GLU A 87 -14.12 8.51 -6.42
CA GLU A 87 -13.17 9.27 -5.61
C GLU A 87 -11.80 8.62 -5.67
N ILE A 88 -10.73 9.42 -5.64
CA ILE A 88 -9.35 8.93 -5.61
C ILE A 88 -8.66 9.43 -4.35
N PHE A 89 -8.18 8.51 -3.54
CA PHE A 89 -7.37 8.76 -2.35
C PHE A 89 -5.91 8.49 -2.65
N GLN A 90 -5.04 9.40 -2.22
CA GLN A 90 -3.61 9.36 -2.50
C GLN A 90 -2.86 9.21 -1.18
N PHE A 91 -2.05 8.16 -1.09
CA PHE A 91 -1.27 7.83 0.10
C PHE A 91 0.22 7.82 -0.21
N CYS A 92 1.06 8.23 0.75
CA CYS A 92 2.50 8.28 0.57
C CYS A 92 3.27 8.21 1.89
N ASP A 93 4.39 7.46 1.87
CA ASP A 93 5.51 7.67 2.78
C ASP A 93 6.56 8.51 2.05
N ALA A 94 6.68 9.78 2.43
CA ALA A 94 7.55 10.73 1.76
C ALA A 94 9.04 10.35 1.86
N SER A 95 9.46 9.65 2.92
CA SER A 95 10.84 9.20 3.10
C SER A 95 11.19 8.10 2.10
N ILE A 96 10.34 7.10 1.97
CA ILE A 96 10.49 6.03 0.97
C ILE A 96 10.45 6.62 -0.43
N ALA A 97 9.48 7.51 -0.71
CA ALA A 97 9.35 8.17 -2.00
C ALA A 97 10.63 8.91 -2.39
N ALA A 98 11.25 9.66 -1.45
CA ALA A 98 12.49 10.39 -1.69
C ALA A 98 13.67 9.46 -2.02
N GLU A 99 13.77 8.31 -1.35
CA GLU A 99 14.83 7.32 -1.64
C GLU A 99 14.65 6.68 -3.02
N MET A 100 13.43 6.28 -3.36
CA MET A 100 13.12 5.70 -4.66
C MET A 100 13.41 6.68 -5.80
N VAL A 101 12.97 7.94 -5.68
CA VAL A 101 13.20 8.99 -6.69
C VAL A 101 14.68 9.36 -6.79
N ARG A 102 15.44 9.34 -5.69
CA ARG A 102 16.88 9.57 -5.72
C ARG A 102 17.62 8.50 -6.52
N TYR A 103 17.17 7.26 -6.45
CA TYR A 103 17.71 6.17 -7.26
C TYR A 103 17.37 6.35 -8.73
N SER A 104 16.10 6.62 -9.04
CA SER A 104 15.64 6.93 -10.40
C SER A 104 14.44 7.87 -10.37
N MET A 105 14.53 8.99 -11.09
CA MET A 105 13.44 9.96 -11.22
C MET A 105 12.18 9.34 -11.85
N ALA A 106 12.30 8.22 -12.56
CA ALA A 106 11.15 7.51 -13.14
C ALA A 106 10.14 7.06 -12.08
N PHE A 107 10.59 6.77 -10.83
CA PHE A 107 9.69 6.43 -9.74
C PHE A 107 8.68 7.53 -9.40
N ALA A 108 8.98 8.79 -9.71
CA ALA A 108 8.02 9.88 -9.53
C ALA A 108 6.72 9.67 -10.34
N GLY A 109 6.77 8.91 -11.43
CA GLY A 109 5.58 8.57 -12.24
C GLY A 109 4.58 7.64 -11.53
N TYR A 110 5.02 6.89 -10.52
CA TYR A 110 4.17 6.02 -9.71
C TYR A 110 3.61 6.71 -8.46
N LEU A 111 4.10 7.91 -8.14
CA LEU A 111 3.73 8.63 -6.92
C LEU A 111 2.60 9.63 -7.16
N PRO A 112 1.78 9.86 -6.13
CA PRO A 112 1.58 9.05 -4.94
C PRO A 112 0.82 7.76 -5.26
N CYS A 113 0.89 6.74 -4.37
CA CYS A 113 0.06 5.54 -4.49
C CYS A 113 -1.42 5.92 -4.37
N ARG A 114 -2.28 5.30 -5.16
CA ARG A 114 -3.69 5.66 -5.25
C ARG A 114 -4.58 4.47 -4.96
N ILE A 115 -5.65 4.71 -4.20
CA ILE A 115 -6.79 3.81 -4.09
C ILE A 115 -8.02 4.58 -4.54
N SER A 116 -8.69 4.08 -5.57
CA SER A 116 -9.96 4.64 -6.05
C SER A 116 -11.11 3.93 -5.37
N VAL A 117 -12.12 4.71 -4.96
CA VAL A 117 -13.41 4.22 -4.47
C VAL A 117 -14.44 4.49 -5.55
N VAL A 118 -15.04 3.44 -6.09
CA VAL A 118 -15.98 3.54 -7.21
C VAL A 118 -17.22 2.71 -6.88
N GLU A 119 -18.42 3.27 -7.14
CA GLU A 119 -19.67 2.52 -7.10
C GLU A 119 -20.08 2.16 -8.53
N ASP A 120 -20.51 0.91 -8.73
CA ASP A 120 -21.08 0.47 -9.99
C ASP A 120 -22.58 0.82 -10.09
N ASP A 121 -23.22 0.47 -11.22
CA ASP A 121 -24.64 0.78 -11.46
C ASP A 121 -25.59 0.05 -10.50
N ALA A 122 -25.13 -0.96 -9.81
CA ALA A 122 -25.88 -1.66 -8.77
C ALA A 122 -25.69 -1.04 -7.37
N GLY A 123 -24.85 0.01 -7.25
CA GLY A 123 -24.52 0.67 -5.98
C GLY A 123 -23.47 -0.13 -5.17
N GLN A 124 -22.83 -1.13 -5.78
CA GLN A 124 -21.74 -1.87 -5.13
C GLN A 124 -20.46 -1.05 -5.14
N ALA A 125 -19.89 -0.84 -3.97
CA ALA A 125 -18.61 -0.16 -3.84
C ALA A 125 -17.42 -1.11 -4.13
N TRP A 126 -16.43 -0.57 -4.82
CA TRP A 126 -15.20 -1.23 -5.20
C TRP A 126 -14.00 -0.36 -4.83
N LEU A 127 -12.95 -0.98 -4.31
CA LEU A 127 -11.66 -0.36 -4.09
C LEU A 127 -10.69 -0.83 -5.17
N ILE A 128 -10.01 0.10 -5.83
CA ILE A 128 -9.15 -0.22 -6.98
C ILE A 128 -7.79 0.44 -6.80
N THR A 129 -6.72 -0.34 -6.96
CA THR A 129 -5.33 0.15 -6.92
C THR A 129 -4.48 -0.50 -8.00
N LEU A 130 -3.30 0.05 -8.27
CA LEU A 130 -2.32 -0.55 -9.15
C LEU A 130 -1.83 -1.89 -8.57
N ASN A 131 -1.65 -2.90 -9.43
CA ASN A 131 -0.99 -4.14 -9.01
C ASN A 131 0.49 -3.86 -8.69
N MET A 132 0.77 -3.78 -7.39
CA MET A 132 2.11 -3.46 -6.90
C MET A 132 3.10 -4.62 -7.09
N ASP A 133 2.64 -5.86 -7.17
CA ASP A 133 3.49 -7.03 -7.38
C ASP A 133 4.22 -6.94 -8.73
N LYS A 134 3.52 -6.48 -9.77
CA LYS A 134 4.13 -6.28 -11.09
C LYS A 134 4.96 -5.00 -11.19
N THR A 135 4.62 -3.99 -10.40
CA THR A 135 5.29 -2.68 -10.45
C THR A 135 6.58 -2.66 -9.61
N MET A 136 6.56 -3.32 -8.44
CA MET A 136 7.67 -3.30 -7.47
C MET A 136 8.48 -4.59 -7.47
N GLY A 137 8.03 -5.64 -8.15
CA GLY A 137 8.70 -6.94 -8.22
C GLY A 137 9.90 -7.00 -9.16
N ASP A 138 10.44 -5.87 -9.62
CA ASP A 138 11.60 -5.84 -10.50
C ASP A 138 12.87 -6.30 -9.75
N ALA A 139 13.29 -7.54 -10.03
CA ALA A 139 14.49 -8.14 -9.46
C ALA A 139 15.80 -7.44 -9.85
N SER A 140 15.76 -6.49 -10.79
CA SER A 140 16.93 -5.67 -11.18
C SER A 140 17.23 -4.56 -10.17
N LEU A 141 16.28 -4.23 -9.27
CA LEU A 141 16.50 -3.23 -8.24
C LEU A 141 17.49 -3.71 -7.16
N PRO A 142 18.31 -2.83 -6.57
CA PRO A 142 19.09 -3.15 -5.38
C PRO A 142 18.19 -3.71 -4.26
N LYS A 143 18.71 -4.67 -3.48
CA LYS A 143 17.93 -5.33 -2.42
C LYS A 143 17.27 -4.36 -1.42
N GLU A 144 17.96 -3.26 -1.13
CA GLU A 144 17.44 -2.20 -0.25
C GLU A 144 16.18 -1.57 -0.83
N LEU A 145 16.17 -1.24 -2.13
CA LEU A 145 15.00 -0.69 -2.82
C LEU A 145 13.90 -1.73 -3.02
N GLN A 146 14.24 -3.01 -3.20
CA GLN A 146 13.25 -4.09 -3.20
C GLN A 146 12.52 -4.15 -1.86
N GLY A 147 13.23 -4.02 -0.72
CA GLY A 147 12.64 -3.97 0.62
C GLY A 147 11.69 -2.77 0.78
N LEU A 148 12.11 -1.59 0.34
CA LEU A 148 11.25 -0.40 0.36
C LEU A 148 10.00 -0.56 -0.53
N GLY A 149 10.17 -1.11 -1.72
CA GLY A 149 9.07 -1.43 -2.64
C GLY A 149 8.07 -2.42 -2.01
N MET A 150 8.58 -3.48 -1.36
CA MET A 150 7.75 -4.46 -0.66
C MET A 150 6.97 -3.83 0.50
N LYS A 151 7.60 -2.95 1.27
CA LYS A 151 6.93 -2.20 2.33
C LYS A 151 5.79 -1.32 1.80
N VAL A 152 6.02 -0.60 0.70
CA VAL A 152 4.95 0.20 0.04
C VAL A 152 3.81 -0.70 -0.44
N ARG A 153 4.12 -1.81 -1.09
CA ARG A 153 3.15 -2.81 -1.53
C ARG A 153 2.31 -3.33 -0.37
N ASN A 154 2.95 -3.79 0.71
CA ASN A 154 2.27 -4.32 1.88
C ASN A 154 1.37 -3.27 2.56
N ASN A 155 1.84 -2.02 2.66
CA ASN A 155 1.05 -0.93 3.21
C ASN A 155 -0.22 -0.66 2.37
N ILE A 156 -0.09 -0.54 1.04
CA ILE A 156 -1.25 -0.30 0.16
C ILE A 156 -2.25 -1.46 0.24
N TYR A 157 -1.76 -2.71 0.24
CA TYR A 157 -2.64 -3.87 0.31
C TYR A 157 -3.32 -4.01 1.68
N SER A 158 -2.63 -3.65 2.77
CA SER A 158 -3.25 -3.58 4.10
C SER A 158 -4.32 -2.47 4.19
N ILE A 159 -4.08 -1.31 3.56
CA ILE A 159 -5.05 -0.21 3.53
C ILE A 159 -6.29 -0.61 2.72
N ILE A 160 -6.12 -1.24 1.56
CA ILE A 160 -7.25 -1.65 0.72
C ILE A 160 -8.06 -2.77 1.39
N SER A 161 -7.40 -3.75 2.05
CA SER A 161 -8.10 -4.80 2.80
C SER A 161 -8.91 -4.23 3.96
N ALA A 162 -8.34 -3.32 4.76
CA ALA A 162 -9.07 -2.67 5.84
C ALA A 162 -10.33 -1.95 5.32
N GLY A 163 -10.21 -1.22 4.19
CA GLY A 163 -11.37 -0.58 3.57
C GLY A 163 -12.39 -1.57 3.02
N THR A 164 -11.94 -2.70 2.47
CA THR A 164 -12.83 -3.73 1.91
C THR A 164 -13.68 -4.41 2.98
N GLU A 165 -13.09 -4.64 4.17
CA GLU A 165 -13.68 -5.38 5.27
C GLU A 165 -14.33 -4.48 6.34
N GLY A 166 -14.09 -3.15 6.26
CA GLY A 166 -14.59 -2.20 7.25
C GLY A 166 -13.87 -2.28 8.60
N ASP A 167 -12.62 -2.77 8.59
CA ASP A 167 -11.82 -2.90 9.80
C ASP A 167 -11.33 -1.54 10.30
N LEU A 168 -11.83 -1.15 11.47
CA LEU A 168 -11.45 0.07 12.18
C LEU A 168 -10.30 -0.18 13.17
#